data_dc33e6370fbc89eea835d5c3d4d68768
#
_entry.id   dc33e6370fbc89eea835d5c3d4d68768
#
_cell.length_a   1.000
_cell.length_b   1.000
_cell.length_c   1.000
_cell.angle_alpha   90.00
_cell.angle_beta   90.00
_cell.angle_gamma   90.00
#
_symmetry.space_group_name_H-M   'P 1'
#
loop_
_entity.id
_entity.type
_entity.pdbx_description
1 polymer ?
#
loop_
_entity_poly.entity_id
_entity_poly.type
_entity_poly.pdbx_seq_one_letter_code
_entity_poly.pdbx_strand_id
1 'polypeptide(L)'
;MMEAAQFRRELTGNILPFWMRHTVDREDGGFYGAVTCDLKVVKEAPRAAVINARILWTFSAAYRLLGNPEYREMADRAYAYILDKFWDKEYGGVYWMVDYRGHPISERKQIYAQAFAIYGLSEYYRATGKTESLERAQQLFRLIEEKSREAVYGGYLEACSRDWGALDDLRLSEKDLNSPKSMNTHLHVMEAYTNLLRVWRDPSLVAAQKALLEVTLDHIVDGASGHFRMFFDNQWNSLTDHISFGHDIEGSWLIFEAAEVLGDPELFARARRLAVEMAFAVYEQGLDKDGSLFYEANSKGVFIDPNKHWWAQAEAVVGFYNAWQLSHDERFLEASRRAWEYIEERVVDKVHGEWHAKLSPQGVPFTEKEDGFVWR
;
A
#
# COMPACT_ATOMS: atom_id res chain seq x y z
N MET A 1 18.62 -15.16 14.31
CA MET A 1 17.49 -14.27 14.66
C MET A 1 17.66 -13.00 13.84
N MET A 2 16.65 -12.56 13.13
CA MET A 2 16.71 -11.26 12.44
C MET A 2 16.87 -10.17 13.51
N GLU A 3 17.87 -9.32 13.37
CA GLU A 3 18.12 -8.27 14.35
C GLU A 3 17.42 -6.98 13.92
N ALA A 4 16.57 -6.42 14.75
CA ALA A 4 15.92 -5.13 14.53
C ALA A 4 16.91 -4.01 14.12
N ALA A 5 18.18 -4.17 14.51
CA ALA A 5 19.26 -3.27 14.13
C ALA A 5 19.54 -3.22 12.61
N GLN A 6 19.34 -4.32 11.87
CA GLN A 6 19.54 -4.37 10.41
C GLN A 6 18.51 -3.51 9.70
N PHE A 7 17.22 -3.71 10.02
CA PHE A 7 16.13 -2.90 9.47
C PHE A 7 16.28 -1.41 9.83
N ARG A 8 16.67 -1.14 11.08
CA ARG A 8 16.93 0.25 11.50
C ARG A 8 18.05 0.89 10.71
N ARG A 9 19.17 0.19 10.47
CA ARG A 9 20.28 0.72 9.66
C ARG A 9 19.85 1.03 8.23
N GLU A 10 19.11 0.11 7.60
CA GLU A 10 18.61 0.31 6.24
C GLU A 10 17.65 1.51 6.19
N LEU A 11 16.68 1.57 7.08
CA LEU A 11 15.72 2.66 7.15
C LEU A 11 16.41 4.02 7.39
N THR A 12 17.26 4.13 8.43
CA THR A 12 17.83 5.41 8.86
C THR A 12 19.14 5.78 8.16
N GLY A 13 19.84 4.82 7.58
CA GLY A 13 21.12 5.04 6.88
C GLY A 13 20.96 5.15 5.37
N ASN A 14 19.92 4.56 4.79
CA ASN A 14 19.69 4.50 3.36
C ASN A 14 18.35 5.16 2.97
N ILE A 15 17.21 4.54 3.26
CA ILE A 15 15.90 4.93 2.69
C ILE A 15 15.51 6.35 3.09
N LEU A 16 15.36 6.67 4.38
CA LEU A 16 14.92 8.01 4.81
C LEU A 16 15.88 9.13 4.35
N PRO A 17 17.22 9.00 4.50
CA PRO A 17 18.16 9.98 3.97
C PRO A 17 18.09 10.16 2.45
N PHE A 18 17.86 9.09 1.68
CA PHE A 18 17.68 9.17 0.24
C PHE A 18 16.49 10.08 -0.12
N TRP A 19 15.31 9.81 0.46
CA TRP A 19 14.11 10.59 0.19
C TRP A 19 14.27 12.06 0.60
N MET A 20 14.90 12.34 1.74
CA MET A 20 15.15 13.70 2.21
C MET A 20 16.10 14.49 1.32
N ARG A 21 17.09 13.83 0.68
CA ARG A 21 18.12 14.49 -0.13
C ARG A 21 17.70 14.66 -1.58
N HIS A 22 17.07 13.64 -2.17
CA HIS A 22 16.92 13.53 -3.62
C HIS A 22 15.49 13.79 -4.12
N THR A 23 14.47 13.74 -3.25
CA THR A 23 13.08 13.86 -3.71
C THR A 23 12.39 15.16 -3.31
N VAL A 24 12.97 15.95 -2.40
CA VAL A 24 12.38 17.20 -1.91
C VAL A 24 12.46 18.29 -2.98
N ASP A 25 11.31 18.80 -3.41
CA ASP A 25 11.22 19.96 -4.30
C ASP A 25 11.19 21.25 -3.48
N ARG A 26 12.26 22.05 -3.61
CA ARG A 26 12.41 23.31 -2.89
C ARG A 26 11.84 24.52 -3.64
N GLU A 27 11.52 24.36 -4.93
CA GLU A 27 11.02 25.43 -5.78
C GLU A 27 9.48 25.43 -5.78
N ASP A 28 8.86 24.29 -6.13
CA ASP A 28 7.40 24.17 -6.28
C ASP A 28 6.72 23.51 -5.04
N GLY A 29 7.52 23.16 -4.02
CA GLY A 29 7.03 22.54 -2.78
C GLY A 29 6.79 21.03 -2.90
N GLY A 30 6.48 20.37 -1.77
CA GLY A 30 6.26 18.92 -1.75
C GLY A 30 7.50 18.10 -2.17
N PHE A 31 7.27 17.10 -3.02
CA PHE A 31 8.30 16.17 -3.49
C PHE A 31 8.20 16.02 -5.01
N TYR A 32 9.31 15.76 -5.68
CA TYR A 32 9.34 15.53 -7.12
C TYR A 32 8.49 14.32 -7.51
N GLY A 33 7.87 14.38 -8.69
CA GLY A 33 7.07 13.28 -9.22
C GLY A 33 7.91 12.07 -9.66
N ALA A 34 9.16 12.30 -10.10
CA ALA A 34 10.06 11.22 -10.46
C ALA A 34 11.54 11.64 -10.34
N VAL A 35 12.37 10.64 -9.97
CA VAL A 35 13.83 10.71 -9.99
C VAL A 35 14.33 9.45 -10.71
N THR A 36 15.26 9.61 -11.66
CA THR A 36 15.80 8.48 -12.42
C THR A 36 16.77 7.64 -11.60
N CYS A 37 17.10 6.43 -12.10
CA CYS A 37 18.06 5.53 -11.43
C CYS A 37 19.45 6.17 -11.23
N ASP A 38 19.86 7.10 -12.10
CA ASP A 38 21.10 7.86 -11.99
C ASP A 38 20.95 9.21 -11.25
N LEU A 39 19.90 9.32 -10.42
CA LEU A 39 19.59 10.47 -9.55
C LEU A 39 19.24 11.78 -10.27
N LYS A 40 18.84 11.74 -11.53
CA LYS A 40 18.37 12.92 -12.22
C LYS A 40 16.90 13.18 -11.89
N VAL A 41 16.61 14.39 -11.46
CA VAL A 41 15.23 14.85 -11.22
C VAL A 41 14.54 15.04 -12.57
N VAL A 42 13.36 14.43 -12.73
CA VAL A 42 12.45 14.71 -13.84
C VAL A 42 11.49 15.80 -13.37
N LYS A 43 11.91 17.07 -13.52
CA LYS A 43 11.22 18.22 -12.91
C LYS A 43 9.74 18.30 -13.25
N GLU A 44 9.39 18.06 -14.52
CA GLU A 44 8.01 18.18 -15.01
C GLU A 44 7.15 16.92 -14.82
N ALA A 45 7.68 15.89 -14.13
CA ALA A 45 6.92 14.69 -13.86
C ALA A 45 5.67 15.00 -13.01
N PRO A 46 4.50 14.47 -13.38
CA PRO A 46 3.30 14.63 -12.58
C PRO A 46 3.45 13.98 -11.20
N ARG A 47 2.68 14.46 -10.24
CA ARG A 47 2.70 14.00 -8.86
C ARG A 47 1.40 13.29 -8.53
N ALA A 48 1.49 12.09 -7.98
CA ALA A 48 0.32 11.31 -7.58
C ALA A 48 -0.02 11.50 -6.09
N ALA A 49 -1.31 11.50 -5.76
CA ALA A 49 -1.78 11.60 -4.39
C ALA A 49 -1.26 10.45 -3.52
N VAL A 50 -1.23 9.24 -4.07
CA VAL A 50 -0.82 8.02 -3.36
C VAL A 50 0.60 8.14 -2.80
N ILE A 51 1.58 8.52 -3.62
CA ILE A 51 2.96 8.62 -3.14
C ILE A 51 3.13 9.73 -2.09
N ASN A 52 2.44 10.85 -2.24
CA ASN A 52 2.48 11.93 -1.26
C ASN A 52 1.86 11.50 0.08
N ALA A 53 0.78 10.70 0.05
CA ALA A 53 0.18 10.12 1.24
C ALA A 53 1.08 9.05 1.90
N ARG A 54 1.76 8.21 1.10
CA ARG A 54 2.77 7.25 1.61
C ARG A 54 3.97 7.95 2.23
N ILE A 55 4.45 9.04 1.63
CA ILE A 55 5.53 9.88 2.21
C ILE A 55 5.06 10.46 3.56
N LEU A 56 3.83 10.99 3.61
CA LEU A 56 3.24 11.50 4.86
C LEU A 56 3.21 10.41 5.95
N TRP A 57 2.74 9.22 5.60
CA TRP A 57 2.71 8.10 6.55
C TRP A 57 4.11 7.71 7.01
N THR A 58 5.04 7.50 6.07
CA THR A 58 6.41 7.02 6.35
C THR A 58 7.15 7.96 7.31
N PHE A 59 7.17 9.25 7.00
CA PHE A 59 7.88 10.23 7.84
C PHE A 59 7.17 10.50 9.16
N SER A 60 5.83 10.38 9.21
CA SER A 60 5.07 10.45 10.46
C SER A 60 5.38 9.27 11.36
N ALA A 61 5.37 8.05 10.82
CA ALA A 61 5.72 6.84 11.56
C ALA A 61 7.18 6.86 12.03
N ALA A 62 8.10 7.29 11.15
CA ALA A 62 9.52 7.44 11.51
C ALA A 62 9.71 8.45 12.64
N TYR A 63 9.06 9.61 12.56
CA TYR A 63 9.11 10.60 13.66
C TYR A 63 8.54 10.05 14.94
N ARG A 64 7.37 9.41 14.90
CA ARG A 64 6.73 8.83 16.10
C ARG A 64 7.58 7.76 16.79
N LEU A 65 8.30 6.95 16.00
CA LEU A 65 9.12 5.84 16.53
C LEU A 65 10.54 6.23 16.91
N LEU A 66 11.14 7.20 16.20
CA LEU A 66 12.57 7.53 16.33
C LEU A 66 12.83 8.92 16.93
N GLY A 67 11.82 9.80 16.96
CA GLY A 67 11.90 11.13 17.58
C GLY A 67 12.78 12.15 16.83
N ASN A 68 13.28 11.85 15.62
CA ASN A 68 14.13 12.77 14.88
C ASN A 68 13.29 13.93 14.29
N PRO A 69 13.58 15.20 14.64
CA PRO A 69 12.82 16.36 14.17
C PRO A 69 12.86 16.55 12.64
N GLU A 70 13.91 16.13 11.96
CA GLU A 70 13.99 16.20 10.49
C GLU A 70 12.89 15.34 9.82
N TYR A 71 12.53 14.19 10.41
CA TYR A 71 11.41 13.38 9.91
C TYR A 71 10.08 14.10 10.10
N ARG A 72 9.93 14.86 11.18
CA ARG A 72 8.79 15.73 11.41
C ARG A 72 8.66 16.80 10.33
N GLU A 73 9.76 17.45 9.95
CA GLU A 73 9.77 18.45 8.89
C GLU A 73 9.32 17.88 7.54
N MET A 74 9.74 16.64 7.21
CA MET A 74 9.30 15.95 6.00
C MET A 74 7.80 15.60 6.04
N ALA A 75 7.32 15.13 7.19
CA ALA A 75 5.89 14.87 7.38
C ALA A 75 5.06 16.16 7.27
N ASP A 76 5.50 17.25 7.91
CA ASP A 76 4.83 18.55 7.85
C ASP A 76 4.77 19.08 6.39
N ARG A 77 5.85 18.88 5.61
CA ARG A 77 5.91 19.21 4.18
C ARG A 77 4.90 18.42 3.37
N ALA A 78 4.85 17.10 3.54
CA ALA A 78 3.89 16.24 2.84
C ALA A 78 2.44 16.62 3.19
N TYR A 79 2.17 16.81 4.48
CA TYR A 79 0.85 17.24 4.97
C TYR A 79 0.40 18.55 4.34
N ALA A 80 1.25 19.57 4.38
CA ALA A 80 0.93 20.87 3.80
C ALA A 80 0.67 20.79 2.29
N TYR A 81 1.48 20.00 1.57
CA TYR A 81 1.32 19.82 0.14
C TYR A 81 0.04 19.08 -0.23
N ILE A 82 -0.34 18.05 0.52
CA ILE A 82 -1.61 17.33 0.31
C ILE A 82 -2.80 18.29 0.48
N LEU A 83 -2.82 19.10 1.53
CA LEU A 83 -3.94 20.00 1.79
C LEU A 83 -4.00 21.19 0.83
N ASP A 84 -2.86 21.66 0.35
CA ASP A 84 -2.81 22.80 -0.58
C ASP A 84 -3.09 22.39 -2.04
N LYS A 85 -2.50 21.27 -2.50
CA LYS A 85 -2.46 20.90 -3.92
C LYS A 85 -3.38 19.73 -4.29
N PHE A 86 -3.54 18.74 -3.42
CA PHE A 86 -4.37 17.58 -3.71
C PHE A 86 -5.80 17.69 -3.18
N TRP A 87 -6.03 18.47 -2.13
CA TRP A 87 -7.35 18.59 -1.53
C TRP A 87 -8.33 19.37 -2.43
N ASP A 88 -9.42 18.74 -2.85
CA ASP A 88 -10.49 19.40 -3.59
C ASP A 88 -11.34 20.23 -2.62
N LYS A 89 -11.23 21.55 -2.75
CA LYS A 89 -11.91 22.52 -1.85
C LYS A 89 -13.41 22.65 -2.15
N GLU A 90 -13.85 22.19 -3.32
CA GLU A 90 -15.24 22.29 -3.75
C GLU A 90 -16.04 21.03 -3.40
N TYR A 91 -15.53 19.84 -3.80
CA TYR A 91 -16.24 18.57 -3.62
C TYR A 91 -15.66 17.70 -2.51
N GLY A 92 -14.58 18.12 -1.88
CA GLY A 92 -13.85 17.30 -0.91
C GLY A 92 -13.09 16.13 -1.55
N GLY A 93 -12.35 15.40 -0.72
CA GLY A 93 -11.47 14.34 -1.20
C GLY A 93 -10.19 14.88 -1.83
N VAL A 94 -9.35 13.95 -2.34
CA VAL A 94 -8.11 14.30 -3.02
C VAL A 94 -8.20 14.01 -4.50
N TYR A 95 -7.55 14.83 -5.33
CA TYR A 95 -7.34 14.57 -6.74
C TYR A 95 -6.43 13.37 -6.94
N TRP A 96 -6.56 12.67 -8.07
CA TRP A 96 -5.68 11.55 -8.40
C TRP A 96 -4.25 12.01 -8.70
N MET A 97 -4.12 13.03 -9.57
CA MET A 97 -2.81 13.56 -9.99
C MET A 97 -2.84 15.08 -10.16
N VAL A 98 -1.70 15.69 -9.86
CA VAL A 98 -1.41 17.11 -10.16
C VAL A 98 -0.15 17.21 -11.03
N ASP A 99 0.00 18.32 -11.77
CA ASP A 99 1.26 18.63 -12.45
C ASP A 99 2.37 18.98 -11.44
N TYR A 100 3.57 19.23 -11.93
CA TYR A 100 4.72 19.55 -11.07
C TYR A 100 4.55 20.85 -10.29
N ARG A 101 3.65 21.75 -10.71
CA ARG A 101 3.30 23.02 -10.03
C ARG A 101 2.11 22.87 -9.06
N GLY A 102 1.51 21.70 -9.03
CA GLY A 102 0.38 21.40 -8.16
C GLY A 102 -0.98 21.76 -8.74
N HIS A 103 -1.11 21.96 -10.06
CA HIS A 103 -2.42 22.09 -10.69
C HIS A 103 -3.02 20.70 -10.99
N PRO A 104 -4.31 20.45 -10.72
CA PRO A 104 -4.93 19.18 -11.01
C PRO A 104 -4.88 18.85 -12.51
N ILE A 105 -4.41 17.64 -12.85
CA ILE A 105 -4.40 17.10 -14.21
C ILE A 105 -5.24 15.83 -14.34
N SER A 106 -5.55 15.19 -13.21
CA SER A 106 -6.55 14.15 -13.12
C SER A 106 -7.35 14.33 -11.82
N GLU A 107 -8.57 14.84 -11.98
CA GLU A 107 -9.41 15.24 -10.85
C GLU A 107 -10.31 14.10 -10.31
N ARG A 108 -10.27 12.92 -10.95
CA ARG A 108 -11.06 11.74 -10.54
C ARG A 108 -10.79 11.36 -9.09
N LYS A 109 -11.80 10.85 -8.42
CA LYS A 109 -11.72 10.35 -7.03
C LYS A 109 -11.47 8.84 -7.06
N GLN A 110 -10.20 8.43 -7.22
CA GLN A 110 -9.82 7.05 -7.00
C GLN A 110 -9.94 6.73 -5.52
N ILE A 111 -10.73 5.72 -5.18
CA ILE A 111 -10.97 5.33 -3.77
C ILE A 111 -9.66 4.86 -3.11
N TYR A 112 -8.81 4.20 -3.88
CA TYR A 112 -7.45 3.86 -3.51
C TYR A 112 -6.65 5.09 -2.99
N ALA A 113 -6.71 6.22 -3.69
CA ALA A 113 -6.02 7.44 -3.26
C ALA A 113 -6.66 8.08 -2.02
N GLN A 114 -7.99 8.05 -1.91
CA GLN A 114 -8.68 8.53 -0.72
C GLN A 114 -8.30 7.70 0.51
N ALA A 115 -8.18 6.37 0.35
CA ALA A 115 -7.73 5.46 1.40
C ALA A 115 -6.30 5.78 1.86
N PHE A 116 -5.35 5.94 0.93
CA PHE A 116 -3.99 6.34 1.30
C PHE A 116 -3.92 7.72 1.96
N ALA A 117 -4.77 8.66 1.57
CA ALA A 117 -4.86 9.94 2.24
C ALA A 117 -5.36 9.79 3.70
N ILE A 118 -6.38 8.94 3.95
CA ILE A 118 -6.80 8.58 5.33
C ILE A 118 -5.62 7.97 6.11
N TYR A 119 -4.91 7.03 5.50
CA TYR A 119 -3.78 6.32 6.10
C TYR A 119 -2.69 7.27 6.56
N GLY A 120 -2.23 8.15 5.67
CA GLY A 120 -1.21 9.16 5.96
C GLY A 120 -1.66 10.19 6.98
N LEU A 121 -2.88 10.72 6.85
CA LEU A 121 -3.43 11.72 7.76
C LEU A 121 -3.65 11.17 9.17
N SER A 122 -4.07 9.91 9.30
CA SER A 122 -4.24 9.23 10.58
C SER A 122 -2.91 9.05 11.29
N GLU A 123 -1.86 8.63 10.57
CA GLU A 123 -0.53 8.46 11.13
C GLU A 123 0.11 9.80 11.52
N TYR A 124 -0.12 10.84 10.70
CA TYR A 124 0.35 12.19 11.04
C TYR A 124 -0.31 12.72 12.30
N TYR A 125 -1.62 12.47 12.50
CA TYR A 125 -2.28 12.78 13.76
C TYR A 125 -1.66 12.00 14.93
N ARG A 126 -1.39 10.70 14.78
CA ARG A 126 -0.74 9.87 15.80
C ARG A 126 0.62 10.42 16.21
N ALA A 127 1.37 10.94 15.26
CA ALA A 127 2.71 11.45 15.46
C ALA A 127 2.75 12.87 16.05
N THR A 128 1.75 13.71 15.75
CA THR A 128 1.81 15.15 16.02
C THR A 128 0.71 15.68 16.92
N GLY A 129 -0.42 14.98 17.03
CA GLY A 129 -1.63 15.46 17.71
C GLY A 129 -2.39 16.54 16.95
N LYS A 130 -2.07 16.81 15.66
CA LYS A 130 -2.73 17.89 14.89
C LYS A 130 -4.16 17.53 14.54
N THR A 131 -5.12 18.12 15.25
CA THR A 131 -6.55 17.82 15.16
C THR A 131 -7.11 17.97 13.75
N GLU A 132 -6.69 18.98 12.98
CA GLU A 132 -7.13 19.15 11.58
C GLU A 132 -6.83 17.94 10.73
N SER A 133 -5.71 17.24 10.95
CA SER A 133 -5.38 16.01 10.20
C SER A 133 -6.40 14.90 10.46
N LEU A 134 -6.81 14.72 11.71
CA LEU A 134 -7.85 13.76 12.05
C LEU A 134 -9.20 14.14 11.45
N GLU A 135 -9.58 15.43 11.50
CA GLU A 135 -10.81 15.92 10.90
C GLU A 135 -10.86 15.66 9.39
N ARG A 136 -9.73 15.84 8.69
CA ARG A 136 -9.61 15.51 7.25
C ARG A 136 -9.73 14.01 6.98
N ALA A 137 -9.10 13.17 7.79
CA ALA A 137 -9.24 11.72 7.67
C ALA A 137 -10.69 11.27 7.89
N GLN A 138 -11.38 11.82 8.90
CA GLN A 138 -12.80 11.56 9.15
C GLN A 138 -13.70 12.04 8.00
N GLN A 139 -13.37 13.19 7.39
CA GLN A 139 -14.11 13.68 6.23
C GLN A 139 -13.98 12.75 5.04
N LEU A 140 -12.78 12.26 4.75
CA LEU A 140 -12.52 11.26 3.69
C LEU A 140 -13.28 9.96 3.96
N PHE A 141 -13.25 9.46 5.18
CA PHE A 141 -14.02 8.29 5.58
C PHE A 141 -15.51 8.45 5.25
N ARG A 142 -16.11 9.57 5.66
CA ARG A 142 -17.54 9.84 5.38
C ARG A 142 -17.82 9.90 3.88
N LEU A 143 -16.92 10.50 3.08
CA LEU A 143 -17.05 10.58 1.63
C LEU A 143 -16.98 9.19 0.99
N ILE A 144 -16.05 8.34 1.39
CA ILE A 144 -15.96 6.95 0.89
C ILE A 144 -17.24 6.19 1.21
N GLU A 145 -17.73 6.24 2.46
CA GLU A 145 -18.95 5.53 2.89
C GLU A 145 -20.22 6.04 2.16
N GLU A 146 -20.30 7.34 1.90
CA GLU A 146 -21.47 7.94 1.24
C GLU A 146 -21.46 7.73 -0.28
N LYS A 147 -20.28 7.79 -0.92
CA LYS A 147 -20.16 7.94 -2.38
C LYS A 147 -19.70 6.69 -3.11
N SER A 148 -18.93 5.83 -2.46
CA SER A 148 -18.38 4.65 -3.14
C SER A 148 -18.86 3.32 -2.59
N ARG A 149 -19.47 3.29 -1.41
CA ARG A 149 -20.00 2.04 -0.84
C ARG A 149 -21.11 1.47 -1.72
N GLU A 150 -20.93 0.21 -2.15
CA GLU A 150 -21.96 -0.48 -2.92
C GLU A 150 -23.07 -1.00 -1.98
N ALA A 151 -24.32 -0.59 -2.25
CA ALA A 151 -25.41 -0.72 -1.28
C ALA A 151 -26.04 -2.13 -1.24
N VAL A 152 -25.90 -2.92 -2.32
CA VAL A 152 -26.61 -4.21 -2.47
C VAL A 152 -25.72 -5.38 -2.06
N TYR A 153 -24.51 -5.44 -2.57
CA TYR A 153 -23.57 -6.53 -2.35
C TYR A 153 -22.39 -6.16 -1.45
N GLY A 154 -22.34 -4.91 -0.97
CA GLY A 154 -21.27 -4.42 -0.12
C GLY A 154 -19.95 -4.18 -0.86
N GLY A 155 -18.94 -3.71 -0.11
CA GLY A 155 -17.66 -3.27 -0.65
C GLY A 155 -17.75 -1.86 -1.27
N TYR A 156 -16.73 -1.50 -2.03
CA TYR A 156 -16.54 -0.15 -2.55
C TYR A 156 -16.27 -0.17 -4.06
N LEU A 157 -16.78 0.83 -4.77
CA LEU A 157 -16.44 1.07 -6.17
C LEU A 157 -15.02 1.64 -6.28
N GLU A 158 -14.36 1.40 -7.42
CA GLU A 158 -12.95 1.79 -7.63
C GLU A 158 -12.74 3.31 -7.72
N ALA A 159 -13.64 4.02 -8.38
CA ALA A 159 -13.49 5.44 -8.68
C ALA A 159 -14.81 6.14 -8.91
N CYS A 160 -14.77 7.47 -8.73
CA CYS A 160 -15.84 8.40 -9.09
C CYS A 160 -15.26 9.57 -9.90
N SER A 161 -16.13 10.32 -10.59
CA SER A 161 -15.78 11.62 -11.16
C SER A 161 -15.41 12.64 -10.07
N ARG A 162 -14.92 13.81 -10.44
CA ARG A 162 -14.53 14.84 -9.48
C ARG A 162 -15.63 15.19 -8.49
N ASP A 163 -16.86 15.30 -8.95
CA ASP A 163 -18.07 15.60 -8.17
C ASP A 163 -18.71 14.36 -7.51
N TRP A 164 -17.98 13.24 -7.46
CA TRP A 164 -18.41 11.95 -6.91
C TRP A 164 -19.53 11.24 -7.72
N GLY A 165 -19.72 11.63 -8.98
CA GLY A 165 -20.61 10.94 -9.91
C GLY A 165 -20.02 9.66 -10.51
N ALA A 166 -20.78 9.02 -11.38
CA ALA A 166 -20.33 7.82 -12.11
C ALA A 166 -19.17 8.13 -13.06
N LEU A 167 -18.35 7.11 -13.31
CA LEU A 167 -17.21 7.16 -14.21
C LEU A 167 -17.16 5.86 -15.03
N ASP A 168 -16.87 5.98 -16.34
CA ASP A 168 -16.82 4.82 -17.26
C ASP A 168 -15.53 4.01 -17.10
N ASP A 169 -14.39 4.69 -16.94
CA ASP A 169 -13.10 4.06 -16.71
C ASP A 169 -12.71 4.14 -15.23
N LEU A 170 -12.80 3.02 -14.56
CA LEU A 170 -12.56 2.91 -13.12
C LEU A 170 -11.12 2.47 -12.77
N ARG A 171 -10.31 2.08 -13.77
CA ARG A 171 -8.98 1.48 -13.59
C ARG A 171 -8.02 2.38 -12.79
N LEU A 172 -7.20 1.77 -11.96
CA LEU A 172 -6.06 2.43 -11.32
C LEU A 172 -4.94 2.69 -12.34
N SER A 173 -4.70 1.74 -13.24
CA SER A 173 -3.69 1.82 -14.30
C SER A 173 -4.22 1.25 -15.61
N GLU A 174 -3.53 1.52 -16.73
CA GLU A 174 -3.88 0.98 -18.03
C GLU A 174 -3.75 -0.55 -18.11
N LYS A 175 -2.98 -1.17 -17.22
CA LYS A 175 -2.79 -2.63 -17.16
C LYS A 175 -3.94 -3.35 -16.45
N ASP A 176 -4.73 -2.63 -15.65
CA ASP A 176 -5.81 -3.21 -14.86
C ASP A 176 -7.05 -3.51 -15.72
N LEU A 177 -7.82 -4.51 -15.27
CA LEU A 177 -9.15 -4.74 -15.82
C LEU A 177 -10.08 -3.60 -15.38
N ASN A 178 -10.87 -3.07 -16.31
CA ASN A 178 -11.92 -2.11 -15.96
C ASN A 178 -13.09 -2.85 -15.29
N SER A 179 -13.05 -2.96 -13.99
CA SER A 179 -14.03 -3.63 -13.14
C SER A 179 -14.55 -2.69 -12.06
N PRO A 180 -15.78 -2.88 -11.57
CA PRO A 180 -16.34 -2.03 -10.53
C PRO A 180 -15.64 -2.22 -9.17
N LYS A 181 -15.06 -3.38 -8.90
CA LYS A 181 -14.39 -3.71 -7.64
C LYS A 181 -13.08 -4.45 -7.88
N SER A 182 -12.05 -4.12 -7.10
CA SER A 182 -10.78 -4.84 -7.08
C SER A 182 -10.37 -5.23 -5.65
N MET A 183 -9.58 -6.29 -5.53
CA MET A 183 -8.93 -6.67 -4.29
C MET A 183 -8.08 -5.51 -3.76
N ASN A 184 -7.28 -4.89 -4.62
CA ASN A 184 -6.28 -3.89 -4.26
C ASN A 184 -6.92 -2.67 -3.56
N THR A 185 -8.01 -2.11 -4.12
CA THR A 185 -8.73 -1.01 -3.48
C THR A 185 -9.30 -1.42 -2.12
N HIS A 186 -9.92 -2.60 -2.00
CA HIS A 186 -10.48 -3.06 -0.74
C HIS A 186 -9.42 -3.30 0.33
N LEU A 187 -8.26 -3.87 -0.04
CA LEU A 187 -7.14 -4.08 0.87
C LEU A 187 -6.66 -2.76 1.49
N HIS A 188 -6.48 -1.73 0.67
CA HIS A 188 -5.97 -0.46 1.17
C HIS A 188 -7.04 0.43 1.83
N VAL A 189 -8.32 0.26 1.52
CA VAL A 189 -9.40 0.84 2.35
C VAL A 189 -9.40 0.20 3.74
N MET A 190 -9.22 -1.13 3.84
CA MET A 190 -9.13 -1.85 5.11
C MET A 190 -7.90 -1.39 5.92
N GLU A 191 -6.75 -1.25 5.31
CA GLU A 191 -5.52 -0.72 5.91
C GLU A 191 -5.72 0.70 6.46
N ALA A 192 -6.33 1.57 5.67
CA ALA A 192 -6.61 2.96 6.04
C ALA A 192 -7.59 3.05 7.23
N TYR A 193 -8.66 2.27 7.19
CA TYR A 193 -9.63 2.21 8.28
C TYR A 193 -9.04 1.61 9.55
N THR A 194 -8.15 0.64 9.42
CA THR A 194 -7.38 0.08 10.54
C THR A 194 -6.56 1.17 11.24
N ASN A 195 -5.83 1.99 10.48
CA ASN A 195 -5.02 3.06 11.07
C ASN A 195 -5.89 4.18 11.66
N LEU A 196 -7.01 4.51 11.02
CA LEU A 196 -7.97 5.50 11.55
C LEU A 196 -8.63 5.01 12.85
N LEU A 197 -8.99 3.72 12.97
CA LEU A 197 -9.53 3.11 14.19
C LEU A 197 -8.60 3.24 15.40
N ARG A 198 -7.29 3.30 15.18
CA ARG A 198 -6.30 3.49 16.27
C ARG A 198 -6.41 4.85 16.95
N VAL A 199 -7.00 5.84 16.27
CA VAL A 199 -7.09 7.23 16.75
C VAL A 199 -8.52 7.75 16.85
N TRP A 200 -9.47 7.08 16.21
CA TRP A 200 -10.88 7.47 16.23
C TRP A 200 -11.79 6.23 16.15
N ARG A 201 -12.33 5.83 17.30
CA ARG A 201 -13.13 4.63 17.40
C ARG A 201 -14.63 4.95 17.36
N ASP A 202 -15.08 5.51 16.24
CA ASP A 202 -16.49 5.81 15.99
C ASP A 202 -17.28 4.54 15.62
N PRO A 203 -18.53 4.39 16.11
CA PRO A 203 -19.36 3.21 15.77
C PRO A 203 -19.56 2.98 14.27
N SER A 204 -19.65 4.05 13.46
CA SER A 204 -19.78 3.92 12.00
C SER A 204 -18.51 3.36 11.35
N LEU A 205 -17.33 3.79 11.80
CA LEU A 205 -16.06 3.26 11.31
C LEU A 205 -15.84 1.81 11.76
N VAL A 206 -16.21 1.48 13.00
CA VAL A 206 -16.17 0.09 13.49
C VAL A 206 -17.06 -0.81 12.63
N ALA A 207 -18.29 -0.36 12.32
CA ALA A 207 -19.23 -1.13 11.48
C ALA A 207 -18.72 -1.28 10.04
N ALA A 208 -18.16 -0.21 9.45
CA ALA A 208 -17.59 -0.23 8.11
C ALA A 208 -16.38 -1.17 8.01
N GLN A 209 -15.46 -1.11 8.97
CA GLN A 209 -14.30 -2.00 9.03
C GLN A 209 -14.69 -3.46 9.20
N LYS A 210 -15.70 -3.73 10.07
CA LYS A 210 -16.24 -5.07 10.24
C LYS A 210 -16.80 -5.62 8.93
N ALA A 211 -17.67 -4.87 8.27
CA ALA A 211 -18.27 -5.27 6.99
C ALA A 211 -17.21 -5.47 5.89
N LEU A 212 -16.20 -4.62 5.83
CA LEU A 212 -15.11 -4.77 4.86
C LEU A 212 -14.25 -6.00 5.14
N LEU A 213 -13.95 -6.28 6.40
CA LEU A 213 -13.22 -7.49 6.77
C LEU A 213 -14.03 -8.76 6.44
N GLU A 214 -15.35 -8.77 6.70
CA GLU A 214 -16.25 -9.86 6.30
C GLU A 214 -16.24 -10.07 4.78
N VAL A 215 -16.38 -8.99 3.99
CA VAL A 215 -16.28 -9.05 2.52
C VAL A 215 -14.92 -9.62 2.08
N THR A 216 -13.83 -9.21 2.70
CA THR A 216 -12.49 -9.71 2.37
C THR A 216 -12.38 -11.21 2.64
N LEU A 217 -12.85 -11.67 3.79
CA LEU A 217 -12.79 -13.08 4.20
C LEU A 217 -13.75 -14.00 3.42
N ASP A 218 -14.89 -13.47 2.94
CA ASP A 218 -15.95 -14.28 2.32
C ASP A 218 -15.87 -14.26 0.79
N HIS A 219 -15.36 -13.19 0.17
CA HIS A 219 -15.39 -13.00 -1.28
C HIS A 219 -14.02 -12.78 -1.93
N ILE A 220 -13.13 -12.01 -1.29
CA ILE A 220 -11.86 -11.62 -1.90
C ILE A 220 -10.82 -12.72 -1.76
N VAL A 221 -10.70 -13.32 -0.57
CA VAL A 221 -9.82 -14.48 -0.41
C VAL A 221 -10.51 -15.75 -0.92
N ASP A 222 -9.80 -16.50 -1.76
CA ASP A 222 -10.22 -17.84 -2.11
C ASP A 222 -9.76 -18.83 -1.01
N GLY A 223 -10.69 -19.22 -0.16
CA GLY A 223 -10.41 -20.13 0.96
C GLY A 223 -9.95 -21.54 0.55
N ALA A 224 -10.10 -21.93 -0.73
CA ALA A 224 -9.63 -23.21 -1.22
C ALA A 224 -8.15 -23.17 -1.63
N SER A 225 -7.69 -22.07 -2.21
CA SER A 225 -6.31 -21.89 -2.68
C SER A 225 -5.41 -21.10 -1.72
N GLY A 226 -6.00 -20.28 -0.84
CA GLY A 226 -5.26 -19.34 0.02
C GLY A 226 -4.76 -18.10 -0.70
N HIS A 227 -5.22 -17.82 -1.93
CA HIS A 227 -4.85 -16.66 -2.72
C HIS A 227 -5.98 -15.65 -2.79
N PHE A 228 -5.66 -14.40 -3.09
CA PHE A 228 -6.64 -13.40 -3.46
C PHE A 228 -7.18 -13.64 -4.87
N ARG A 229 -8.48 -13.35 -5.06
CA ARG A 229 -9.07 -13.03 -6.36
C ARG A 229 -8.92 -11.54 -6.61
N MET A 230 -8.56 -11.13 -7.82
CA MET A 230 -8.07 -9.76 -8.07
C MET A 230 -9.15 -8.76 -8.47
N PHE A 231 -10.07 -9.14 -9.38
CA PHE A 231 -11.07 -8.25 -9.96
C PHE A 231 -12.44 -8.89 -9.94
N PHE A 232 -13.48 -8.08 -9.68
CA PHE A 232 -14.83 -8.57 -9.47
C PHE A 232 -15.87 -7.72 -10.22
N ASP A 233 -16.97 -8.36 -10.57
CA ASP A 233 -18.21 -7.64 -10.84
C ASP A 233 -18.89 -7.17 -9.54
N ASN A 234 -20.04 -6.49 -9.66
CA ASN A 234 -20.75 -6.00 -8.47
C ASN A 234 -21.18 -7.13 -7.51
N GLN A 235 -21.40 -8.34 -8.01
CA GLN A 235 -21.89 -9.51 -7.27
C GLN A 235 -20.77 -10.38 -6.69
N TRP A 236 -19.52 -9.91 -6.74
CA TRP A 236 -18.32 -10.62 -6.29
C TRP A 236 -17.95 -11.87 -7.13
N ASN A 237 -18.45 -11.99 -8.37
CA ASN A 237 -17.89 -12.97 -9.28
C ASN A 237 -16.51 -12.57 -9.73
N SER A 238 -15.52 -13.48 -9.57
CA SER A 238 -14.16 -13.22 -10.04
C SER A 238 -14.09 -13.14 -11.57
N LEU A 239 -13.44 -12.11 -12.07
CA LEU A 239 -13.30 -11.82 -13.50
C LEU A 239 -11.95 -12.28 -14.09
N THR A 240 -11.02 -12.72 -13.23
CA THR A 240 -9.69 -13.17 -13.64
C THR A 240 -9.26 -14.39 -12.84
N ASP A 241 -8.27 -15.15 -13.35
CA ASP A 241 -7.58 -16.23 -12.66
C ASP A 241 -6.15 -15.83 -12.22
N HIS A 242 -5.91 -14.53 -12.10
CA HIS A 242 -4.64 -13.93 -11.77
C HIS A 242 -4.32 -14.07 -10.29
N ILE A 243 -3.09 -14.44 -9.95
CA ILE A 243 -2.54 -14.52 -8.60
C ILE A 243 -1.39 -13.53 -8.49
N SER A 244 -1.38 -12.72 -7.45
CA SER A 244 -0.27 -11.83 -7.11
C SER A 244 0.31 -12.22 -5.76
N PHE A 245 1.46 -12.88 -5.79
CA PHE A 245 2.11 -13.37 -4.57
C PHE A 245 2.49 -12.24 -3.60
N GLY A 246 2.84 -11.07 -4.16
CA GLY A 246 3.11 -9.87 -3.37
C GLY A 246 1.90 -9.43 -2.56
N HIS A 247 0.73 -9.31 -3.21
CA HIS A 247 -0.50 -8.94 -2.52
C HIS A 247 -1.00 -10.02 -1.56
N ASP A 248 -0.82 -11.30 -1.90
CA ASP A 248 -1.22 -12.40 -1.01
C ASP A 248 -0.45 -12.35 0.32
N ILE A 249 0.87 -12.18 0.26
CA ILE A 249 1.69 -12.11 1.48
C ILE A 249 1.44 -10.79 2.24
N GLU A 250 1.24 -9.66 1.55
CA GLU A 250 0.81 -8.40 2.14
C GLU A 250 -0.54 -8.53 2.83
N GLY A 251 -1.54 -9.07 2.13
CA GLY A 251 -2.87 -9.29 2.67
C GLY A 251 -2.90 -10.21 3.88
N SER A 252 -2.01 -11.19 3.94
CA SER A 252 -1.95 -12.13 5.06
C SER A 252 -1.75 -11.43 6.41
N TRP A 253 -0.89 -10.42 6.49
CA TRP A 253 -0.67 -9.69 7.73
C TRP A 253 -1.62 -8.49 7.90
N LEU A 254 -2.04 -7.83 6.81
CA LEU A 254 -3.01 -6.72 6.89
C LEU A 254 -4.39 -7.17 7.37
N ILE A 255 -4.88 -8.32 6.90
CA ILE A 255 -6.14 -8.93 7.37
C ILE A 255 -6.07 -9.24 8.87
N PHE A 256 -4.95 -9.80 9.33
CA PHE A 256 -4.76 -10.09 10.75
C PHE A 256 -4.71 -8.80 11.58
N GLU A 257 -3.93 -7.80 11.16
CA GLU A 257 -3.85 -6.49 11.83
C GLU A 257 -5.21 -5.79 11.91
N ALA A 258 -5.98 -5.83 10.82
CA ALA A 258 -7.33 -5.26 10.78
C ALA A 258 -8.27 -5.91 11.80
N ALA A 259 -8.25 -7.24 11.90
CA ALA A 259 -9.06 -7.99 12.86
C ALA A 259 -8.62 -7.73 14.30
N GLU A 260 -7.30 -7.63 14.55
CA GLU A 260 -6.74 -7.32 15.88
C GLU A 260 -7.19 -5.94 16.36
N VAL A 261 -7.07 -4.92 15.49
CA VAL A 261 -7.47 -3.54 15.83
C VAL A 261 -8.98 -3.42 15.97
N LEU A 262 -9.75 -4.13 15.14
CA LEU A 262 -11.21 -4.17 15.26
C LEU A 262 -11.65 -4.75 16.60
N GLY A 263 -11.02 -5.83 17.04
CA GLY A 263 -11.28 -6.46 18.34
C GLY A 263 -12.54 -7.32 18.38
N ASP A 264 -13.05 -7.79 17.23
CA ASP A 264 -14.13 -8.78 17.15
C ASP A 264 -13.53 -10.19 17.29
N PRO A 265 -13.89 -10.98 18.33
CA PRO A 265 -13.24 -12.27 18.61
C PRO A 265 -13.42 -13.33 17.51
N GLU A 266 -14.56 -13.33 16.82
CA GLU A 266 -14.84 -14.30 15.77
C GLU A 266 -14.03 -13.98 14.52
N LEU A 267 -14.05 -12.73 14.08
CA LEU A 267 -13.25 -12.27 12.94
C LEU A 267 -11.76 -12.39 13.22
N PHE A 268 -11.31 -12.12 14.44
CA PHE A 268 -9.92 -12.32 14.83
C PHE A 268 -9.48 -13.78 14.68
N ALA A 269 -10.29 -14.73 15.15
CA ALA A 269 -9.97 -16.15 15.02
C ALA A 269 -9.94 -16.61 13.54
N ARG A 270 -10.88 -16.12 12.70
CA ARG A 270 -10.90 -16.39 11.26
C ARG A 270 -9.68 -15.80 10.56
N ALA A 271 -9.40 -14.51 10.79
CA ALA A 271 -8.28 -13.78 10.19
C ALA A 271 -6.94 -14.41 10.55
N ARG A 272 -6.73 -14.77 11.82
CA ARG A 272 -5.53 -15.45 12.28
C ARG A 272 -5.24 -16.75 11.54
N ARG A 273 -6.26 -17.59 11.35
CA ARG A 273 -6.12 -18.84 10.61
C ARG A 273 -5.79 -18.57 9.14
N LEU A 274 -6.58 -17.70 8.50
CA LEU A 274 -6.42 -17.38 7.09
C LEU A 274 -5.08 -16.73 6.77
N ALA A 275 -4.57 -15.86 7.65
CA ALA A 275 -3.24 -15.25 7.50
C ALA A 275 -2.13 -16.31 7.36
N VAL A 276 -2.20 -17.38 8.16
CA VAL A 276 -1.23 -18.48 8.08
C VAL A 276 -1.43 -19.31 6.80
N GLU A 277 -2.68 -19.58 6.41
CA GLU A 277 -3.03 -20.31 5.19
C GLU A 277 -2.55 -19.56 3.94
N MET A 278 -2.77 -18.25 3.85
CA MET A 278 -2.29 -17.40 2.76
C MET A 278 -0.75 -17.38 2.68
N ALA A 279 -0.09 -17.17 3.82
CA ALA A 279 1.37 -17.19 3.87
C ALA A 279 1.94 -18.56 3.45
N PHE A 280 1.26 -19.66 3.78
CA PHE A 280 1.64 -21.00 3.36
C PHE A 280 1.48 -21.19 1.84
N ALA A 281 0.39 -20.70 1.25
CA ALA A 281 0.19 -20.74 -0.21
C ALA A 281 1.30 -19.99 -0.95
N VAL A 282 1.68 -18.81 -0.46
CA VAL A 282 2.81 -18.05 -1.03
C VAL A 282 4.15 -18.77 -0.83
N TYR A 283 4.38 -19.37 0.33
CA TYR A 283 5.58 -20.15 0.61
C TYR A 283 5.77 -21.31 -0.38
N GLU A 284 4.70 -22.04 -0.68
CA GLU A 284 4.75 -23.21 -1.57
C GLU A 284 4.82 -22.83 -3.06
N GLN A 285 4.22 -21.72 -3.48
CA GLN A 285 4.02 -21.41 -4.90
C GLN A 285 4.77 -20.16 -5.38
N GLY A 286 4.96 -19.17 -4.52
CA GLY A 286 5.52 -17.87 -4.88
C GLY A 286 7.00 -17.69 -4.53
N LEU A 287 7.54 -18.49 -3.59
CA LEU A 287 8.91 -18.35 -3.11
C LEU A 287 9.91 -19.04 -4.06
N ASP A 288 10.94 -18.29 -4.47
CA ASP A 288 12.04 -18.83 -5.27
C ASP A 288 13.13 -19.44 -4.38
N LYS A 289 14.00 -20.26 -5.01
CA LYS A 289 15.09 -20.98 -4.33
C LYS A 289 16.11 -20.06 -3.67
N ASP A 290 16.26 -18.84 -4.17
CA ASP A 290 17.17 -17.84 -3.61
C ASP A 290 16.56 -17.03 -2.43
N GLY A 291 15.29 -17.29 -2.09
CA GLY A 291 14.57 -16.62 -1.02
C GLY A 291 13.75 -15.41 -1.47
N SER A 292 13.83 -15.05 -2.74
CA SER A 292 13.00 -14.00 -3.32
C SER A 292 11.59 -14.49 -3.65
N LEU A 293 10.68 -13.52 -3.84
CA LEU A 293 9.31 -13.78 -4.24
C LEU A 293 9.12 -13.47 -5.73
N PHE A 294 8.52 -14.40 -6.49
CA PHE A 294 7.98 -14.12 -7.82
C PHE A 294 6.82 -13.16 -7.73
N TYR A 295 6.54 -12.42 -8.82
CA TYR A 295 5.51 -11.40 -8.77
C TYR A 295 4.11 -11.96 -9.04
N GLU A 296 3.88 -12.54 -10.20
CA GLU A 296 2.54 -12.95 -10.64
C GLU A 296 2.50 -14.29 -11.36
N ALA A 297 1.42 -15.04 -11.12
CA ALA A 297 1.09 -16.29 -11.80
C ALA A 297 -0.42 -16.38 -12.10
N ASN A 298 -0.85 -17.42 -12.79
CA ASN A 298 -2.26 -17.80 -12.88
C ASN A 298 -2.57 -18.99 -11.96
N SER A 299 -3.84 -19.31 -11.83
CA SER A 299 -4.32 -20.41 -10.98
C SER A 299 -3.79 -21.82 -11.35
N LYS A 300 -3.13 -21.94 -12.53
CA LYS A 300 -2.47 -23.17 -12.99
C LYS A 300 -0.97 -23.19 -12.66
N GLY A 301 -0.46 -22.21 -11.94
CA GLY A 301 0.96 -22.09 -11.58
C GLY A 301 1.86 -21.64 -12.74
N VAL A 302 1.30 -21.06 -13.80
CA VAL A 302 2.09 -20.49 -14.90
C VAL A 302 2.42 -19.04 -14.56
N PHE A 303 3.71 -18.71 -14.47
CA PHE A 303 4.13 -17.34 -14.21
C PHE A 303 3.73 -16.38 -15.33
N ILE A 304 3.09 -15.28 -14.97
CA ILE A 304 2.71 -14.17 -15.85
C ILE A 304 3.82 -13.11 -15.82
N ASP A 305 4.25 -12.70 -14.64
CA ASP A 305 5.44 -11.89 -14.43
C ASP A 305 6.35 -12.57 -13.37
N PRO A 306 7.45 -13.24 -13.79
CA PRO A 306 8.37 -13.88 -12.87
C PRO A 306 9.40 -12.91 -12.28
N ASN A 307 9.35 -11.61 -12.62
CA ASN A 307 10.31 -10.63 -12.11
C ASN A 307 10.14 -10.39 -10.61
N LYS A 308 11.16 -9.81 -10.00
CA LYS A 308 11.21 -9.56 -8.56
C LYS A 308 10.95 -8.07 -8.31
N HIS A 309 9.72 -7.74 -7.88
CA HIS A 309 9.36 -6.37 -7.53
C HIS A 309 9.75 -6.07 -6.08
N TRP A 310 10.36 -4.92 -5.85
CA TRP A 310 10.92 -4.51 -4.55
C TRP A 310 9.92 -4.60 -3.40
N TRP A 311 8.70 -4.11 -3.63
CA TRP A 311 7.68 -4.07 -2.59
C TRP A 311 7.21 -5.47 -2.18
N ALA A 312 7.10 -6.41 -3.13
CA ALA A 312 6.73 -7.78 -2.84
C ALA A 312 7.80 -8.50 -1.99
N GLN A 313 9.09 -8.15 -2.16
CA GLN A 313 10.16 -8.66 -1.31
C GLN A 313 10.05 -8.12 0.11
N ALA A 314 9.73 -6.80 0.27
CA ALA A 314 9.50 -6.19 1.58
C ALA A 314 8.31 -6.84 2.29
N GLU A 315 7.20 -7.05 1.57
CA GLU A 315 6.01 -7.72 2.10
C GLU A 315 6.28 -9.18 2.48
N ALA A 316 7.12 -9.89 1.74
CA ALA A 316 7.53 -11.24 2.10
C ALA A 316 8.23 -11.29 3.47
N VAL A 317 9.09 -10.32 3.77
CA VAL A 317 9.74 -10.22 5.09
C VAL A 317 8.71 -10.08 6.20
N VAL A 318 7.75 -9.15 6.03
CA VAL A 318 6.74 -8.83 7.05
C VAL A 318 5.73 -9.97 7.20
N GLY A 319 5.15 -10.44 6.10
CA GLY A 319 4.09 -11.43 6.11
C GLY A 319 4.57 -12.80 6.59
N PHE A 320 5.74 -13.27 6.16
CA PHE A 320 6.31 -14.52 6.70
C PHE A 320 6.71 -14.38 8.18
N TYR A 321 7.24 -13.23 8.60
CA TYR A 321 7.51 -13.02 10.02
C TYR A 321 6.22 -13.04 10.86
N ASN A 322 5.15 -12.39 10.39
CA ASN A 322 3.84 -12.45 11.02
C ASN A 322 3.29 -13.89 11.08
N ALA A 323 3.38 -14.64 9.98
CA ALA A 323 2.94 -16.04 9.94
C ALA A 323 3.70 -16.93 10.95
N TRP A 324 5.01 -16.70 11.12
CA TRP A 324 5.79 -17.37 12.17
C TRP A 324 5.31 -17.00 13.58
N GLN A 325 5.06 -15.73 13.85
CA GLN A 325 4.53 -15.29 15.15
C GLN A 325 3.18 -15.95 15.49
N LEU A 326 2.33 -16.18 14.48
CA LEU A 326 1.00 -16.77 14.65
C LEU A 326 1.01 -18.31 14.78
N SER A 327 1.92 -18.98 14.06
CA SER A 327 1.93 -20.46 13.91
C SER A 327 3.06 -21.14 14.67
N HIS A 328 4.16 -20.43 14.96
CA HIS A 328 5.45 -20.98 15.43
C HIS A 328 6.08 -21.98 14.47
N ASP A 329 5.75 -21.91 13.17
CA ASP A 329 6.38 -22.73 12.13
C ASP A 329 7.67 -22.04 11.67
N GLU A 330 8.82 -22.69 11.96
CA GLU A 330 10.14 -22.17 11.67
C GLU A 330 10.42 -21.99 10.16
N ARG A 331 9.65 -22.62 9.28
CA ARG A 331 9.76 -22.42 7.83
C ARG A 331 9.48 -20.95 7.46
N PHE A 332 8.50 -20.33 8.10
CA PHE A 332 8.18 -18.92 7.85
C PHE A 332 9.27 -17.97 8.38
N LEU A 333 9.86 -18.24 9.54
CA LEU A 333 10.98 -17.43 10.03
C LEU A 333 12.17 -17.51 9.07
N GLU A 334 12.47 -18.70 8.58
CA GLU A 334 13.55 -18.90 7.60
C GLU A 334 13.23 -18.21 6.26
N ALA A 335 11.98 -18.28 5.77
CA ALA A 335 11.54 -17.58 4.56
C ALA A 335 11.69 -16.06 4.70
N SER A 336 11.24 -15.49 5.83
CA SER A 336 11.40 -14.06 6.14
C SER A 336 12.88 -13.63 6.17
N ARG A 337 13.74 -14.45 6.80
CA ARG A 337 15.20 -14.20 6.88
C ARG A 337 15.84 -14.20 5.48
N ARG A 338 15.51 -15.18 4.65
CA ARG A 338 16.05 -15.30 3.29
C ARG A 338 15.55 -14.21 2.36
N ALA A 339 14.28 -13.77 2.51
CA ALA A 339 13.75 -12.62 1.79
C ALA A 339 14.52 -11.33 2.14
N TRP A 340 14.86 -11.14 3.43
CA TRP A 340 15.68 -10.01 3.83
C TRP A 340 17.11 -10.09 3.31
N GLU A 341 17.75 -11.25 3.34
CA GLU A 341 19.08 -11.46 2.75
C GLU A 341 19.08 -11.15 1.24
N TYR A 342 18.05 -11.57 0.52
CA TYR A 342 17.89 -11.22 -0.89
C TYR A 342 17.76 -9.70 -1.10
N ILE A 343 17.00 -9.02 -0.24
CA ILE A 343 16.90 -7.55 -0.28
C ILE A 343 18.27 -6.91 -0.10
N GLU A 344 19.00 -7.27 0.96
CA GLU A 344 20.32 -6.71 1.23
C GLU A 344 21.33 -6.97 0.10
N GLU A 345 21.28 -8.13 -0.52
CA GLU A 345 22.24 -8.52 -1.56
C GLU A 345 21.92 -7.98 -2.95
N ARG A 346 20.63 -7.90 -3.31
CA ARG A 346 20.19 -7.68 -4.69
C ARG A 346 19.29 -6.46 -4.88
N VAL A 347 18.38 -6.18 -3.94
CA VAL A 347 17.38 -5.12 -4.12
C VAL A 347 17.94 -3.76 -3.74
N VAL A 348 18.76 -3.67 -2.69
CA VAL A 348 19.40 -2.43 -2.26
C VAL A 348 20.35 -1.91 -3.31
N ASP A 349 20.14 -0.66 -3.80
CA ASP A 349 21.09 0.02 -4.68
C ASP A 349 22.26 0.57 -3.85
N LYS A 350 23.37 -0.18 -3.86
CA LYS A 350 24.58 0.16 -3.08
C LYS A 350 25.38 1.31 -3.67
N VAL A 351 25.03 1.78 -4.88
CA VAL A 351 25.73 2.87 -5.57
C VAL A 351 25.02 4.20 -5.35
N HIS A 352 23.71 4.23 -5.54
CA HIS A 352 22.94 5.46 -5.48
C HIS A 352 22.06 5.59 -4.23
N GLY A 353 21.94 4.51 -3.47
CA GLY A 353 21.02 4.42 -2.33
C GLY A 353 19.61 4.04 -2.74
N GLU A 354 18.74 3.83 -1.74
CA GLU A 354 17.39 3.31 -1.93
C GLU A 354 17.39 1.89 -2.53
N TRP A 355 16.31 1.43 -3.15
CA TRP A 355 16.15 0.08 -3.68
C TRP A 355 15.85 0.11 -5.18
N HIS A 356 16.35 -0.91 -5.92
CA HIS A 356 15.93 -1.12 -7.30
C HIS A 356 14.45 -1.52 -7.35
N ALA A 357 13.66 -0.83 -8.18
CA ALA A 357 12.22 -1.04 -8.26
C ALA A 357 11.85 -2.45 -8.75
N LYS A 358 12.64 -3.01 -9.68
CA LYS A 358 12.37 -4.30 -10.33
C LYS A 358 13.68 -4.97 -10.71
N LEU A 359 13.73 -6.29 -10.52
CA LEU A 359 14.84 -7.15 -10.94
C LEU A 359 14.32 -8.30 -11.81
N SER A 360 15.15 -8.79 -12.72
CA SER A 360 14.85 -10.00 -13.48
C SER A 360 14.75 -11.24 -12.57
N PRO A 361 14.25 -12.39 -13.05
CA PRO A 361 14.26 -13.63 -12.29
C PRO A 361 15.65 -14.08 -11.81
N GLN A 362 16.73 -13.60 -12.48
CA GLN A 362 18.12 -13.86 -12.11
C GLN A 362 18.71 -12.81 -11.15
N GLY A 363 17.89 -11.88 -10.65
CA GLY A 363 18.31 -10.84 -9.72
C GLY A 363 19.11 -9.70 -10.36
N VAL A 364 18.95 -9.44 -11.67
CA VAL A 364 19.59 -8.31 -12.36
C VAL A 364 18.62 -7.12 -12.36
N PRO A 365 19.02 -5.95 -11.83
CA PRO A 365 18.17 -4.78 -11.81
C PRO A 365 17.81 -4.26 -13.20
N PHE A 366 16.57 -3.86 -13.40
CA PHE A 366 16.14 -3.06 -14.55
C PHE A 366 16.47 -1.59 -14.28
N THR A 367 17.38 -1.02 -15.08
CA THR A 367 17.85 0.37 -14.94
C THR A 367 17.38 1.28 -16.07
N GLU A 368 16.77 0.73 -17.11
CA GLU A 368 16.27 1.46 -18.27
C GLU A 368 14.82 1.87 -18.11
N LYS A 369 14.44 2.98 -18.73
CA LYS A 369 13.10 3.60 -18.70
C LYS A 369 12.05 2.82 -19.50
N GLU A 370 11.83 1.53 -19.27
CA GLU A 370 10.79 0.87 -20.06
C GLU A 370 9.34 1.23 -19.66
N ASP A 371 9.11 1.79 -18.47
CA ASP A 371 7.75 2.09 -17.98
C ASP A 371 7.53 3.50 -17.43
N GLY A 372 8.17 4.53 -17.93
CA GLY A 372 7.78 5.93 -17.75
C GLY A 372 7.91 6.57 -16.36
N PHE A 373 7.85 5.80 -15.30
CA PHE A 373 8.00 6.26 -13.91
C PHE A 373 8.80 5.25 -13.12
N VAL A 374 10.06 5.55 -12.88
CA VAL A 374 10.84 4.79 -11.90
C VAL A 374 10.47 5.32 -10.52
N TRP A 375 9.47 4.72 -9.90
CA TRP A 375 9.26 4.82 -8.48
C TRP A 375 10.41 4.07 -7.81
N ARG A 376 11.31 4.79 -7.22
CA ARG A 376 12.26 4.21 -6.28
C ARG A 376 11.72 4.26 -4.87
#